data_21deb239a38109f3ca0593477b82e29a
#
_entry.id   21deb239a38109f3ca0593477b82e29a
#
_cell.length_a   1.000
_cell.length_b   1.000
_cell.length_c   1.000
_cell.angle_alpha   90.00
_cell.angle_beta   90.00
_cell.angle_gamma   90.00
#
_symmetry.space_group_name_H-M   'P 1'
#
loop_
_entity.id
_entity.type
_entity.pdbx_description
1 polymer ?
#
loop_
_entity_poly.entity_id
_entity_poly.type
_entity_poly.pdbx_seq_one_letter_code
_entity_poly.pdbx_strand_id
1 'polypeptide(L)'
;MRQGQIYPWEQDVATGKQLNIDRPLLPFSFLKMVTIRKFSLKRQRSLELLIRLKGLYPDATCTLTYQTTVQLLVATILSAQCTDERVNKVTPALFKKFPDAVALANADIEELENLVRSTGFYRNKAKNIKTACQMIIDKFNSQVPKQMAELLQLPGVARKTANVVLAHGYGIILGVTVDTHVKRLTQRLGLTEHSDPIKIERDLMRLIPQPDWENWSIRLIYHGRAVCKARNPACDQCLLANLCPSVLQSKVD
;
A
#
# COMPACT_ATOMS: atom_id res chain seq x y z
N MET A 1 18.87 -22.88 12.18
CA MET A 1 18.96 -21.66 13.01
C MET A 1 19.34 -20.51 12.08
N ARG A 2 18.40 -19.65 11.74
CA ARG A 2 18.64 -18.46 10.88
C ARG A 2 18.48 -17.23 11.76
N GLN A 3 19.55 -16.44 11.85
CA GLN A 3 19.59 -15.18 12.57
C GLN A 3 18.60 -14.19 11.95
N GLY A 4 17.59 -13.78 12.73
CA GLY A 4 16.67 -12.72 12.36
C GLY A 4 17.41 -11.39 12.32
N GLN A 5 17.24 -10.62 11.24
CA GLN A 5 17.68 -9.23 11.20
C GLN A 5 16.87 -8.43 12.21
N ILE A 6 17.52 -8.06 13.30
CA ILE A 6 16.98 -7.16 14.33
C ILE A 6 17.06 -5.73 13.78
N TYR A 7 15.94 -5.02 13.76
CA TYR A 7 15.91 -3.62 13.35
C TYR A 7 16.59 -2.74 14.41
N PRO A 8 17.27 -1.63 14.04
CA PRO A 8 18.06 -0.81 14.97
C PRO A 8 17.33 -0.29 16.21
N TRP A 9 15.99 -0.25 16.19
CA TRP A 9 15.17 0.18 17.34
C TRP A 9 14.87 -0.95 18.35
N GLU A 10 15.13 -2.21 17.99
CA GLU A 10 14.95 -3.35 18.91
C GLU A 10 16.17 -3.54 19.85
N GLN A 11 17.31 -2.95 19.51
CA GLN A 11 18.53 -3.06 20.30
C GLN A 11 18.52 -2.21 21.58
N ASP A 12 17.73 -1.13 21.61
CA ASP A 12 17.66 -0.23 22.78
C ASP A 12 16.79 -0.77 23.94
N VAL A 13 16.00 -1.81 23.70
CA VAL A 13 15.15 -2.45 24.74
C VAL A 13 15.85 -3.64 25.39
N ALA A 14 16.83 -4.24 24.74
CA ALA A 14 17.47 -5.50 25.18
C ALA A 14 18.70 -5.30 26.10
N THR A 15 19.24 -4.08 26.18
CA THR A 15 20.38 -3.80 27.07
C THR A 15 19.89 -3.13 28.35
N GLY A 16 19.50 -3.93 29.35
CA GLY A 16 19.19 -3.47 30.72
C GLY A 16 20.38 -2.82 31.40
N LYS A 17 20.82 -1.65 30.94
CA LYS A 17 21.74 -0.80 31.68
C LYS A 17 20.97 -0.09 32.79
N GLN A 18 21.20 -0.50 34.03
CA GLN A 18 20.79 0.24 35.21
C GLN A 18 21.18 1.72 35.05
N LEU A 19 20.15 2.59 35.01
CA LEU A 19 20.35 4.03 35.04
C LEU A 19 20.95 4.43 36.40
N ASN A 20 22.14 4.97 36.33
CA ASN A 20 22.82 5.54 37.49
C ASN A 20 22.03 6.81 37.91
N ILE A 21 21.40 6.75 39.09
CA ILE A 21 20.45 7.75 39.60
C ILE A 21 21.14 9.04 40.10
N ASP A 22 22.46 9.12 40.08
CA ASP A 22 23.22 10.25 40.66
C ASP A 22 23.69 11.31 39.63
N ARG A 23 23.20 11.26 38.39
CA ARG A 23 23.38 12.40 37.50
C ARG A 23 22.20 13.37 37.61
N PRO A 24 22.47 14.69 37.81
CA PRO A 24 21.38 15.67 37.78
C PRO A 24 20.62 15.53 36.48
N LEU A 25 19.31 15.28 36.59
CA LEU A 25 18.38 15.20 35.46
C LEU A 25 18.47 16.54 34.70
N LEU A 26 19.18 16.55 33.58
CA LEU A 26 19.03 17.66 32.63
C LEU A 26 17.54 17.78 32.31
N PRO A 27 16.96 18.97 32.35
CA PRO A 27 15.53 19.14 32.09
C PRO A 27 15.22 18.55 30.73
N PHE A 28 14.35 17.55 30.71
CA PHE A 28 13.80 16.97 29.48
C PHE A 28 13.30 18.13 28.65
N SER A 29 13.98 18.45 27.52
CA SER A 29 13.70 19.68 26.81
C SER A 29 12.21 19.70 26.49
N PHE A 30 11.55 20.80 26.82
CA PHE A 30 10.14 21.09 26.57
C PHE A 30 9.72 20.66 25.15
N LEU A 31 10.63 20.76 24.21
CA LEU A 31 10.48 20.33 22.80
C LEU A 31 10.24 18.83 22.66
N LYS A 32 10.92 17.96 23.45
CA LYS A 32 10.69 16.50 23.41
C LYS A 32 9.30 16.15 23.95
N MET A 33 8.88 16.77 25.05
CA MET A 33 7.53 16.54 25.61
C MET A 33 6.42 16.98 24.65
N VAL A 34 6.57 18.12 23.99
CA VAL A 34 5.60 18.62 23.00
C VAL A 34 5.53 17.67 21.80
N THR A 35 6.66 17.15 21.34
CA THR A 35 6.70 16.20 20.21
C THR A 35 6.03 14.87 20.55
N ILE A 36 6.30 14.31 21.74
CA ILE A 36 5.66 13.07 22.22
C ILE A 36 4.15 13.27 22.36
N ARG A 37 3.70 14.38 22.93
CA ARG A 37 2.27 14.70 23.06
C ARG A 37 1.59 14.85 21.69
N LYS A 38 2.19 15.55 20.74
CA LYS A 38 1.66 15.69 19.37
C LYS A 38 1.56 14.33 18.66
N PHE A 39 2.55 13.45 18.81
CA PHE A 39 2.52 12.12 18.24
C PHE A 39 1.41 11.26 18.86
N SER A 40 1.24 11.30 20.19
CA SER A 40 0.18 10.59 20.90
C SER A 40 -1.21 11.03 20.44
N LEU A 41 -1.46 12.33 20.30
CA LEU A 41 -2.72 12.88 19.79
C LEU A 41 -2.96 12.49 18.32
N LYS A 42 -1.92 12.52 17.48
CA LYS A 42 -2.01 12.08 16.07
C LYS A 42 -2.37 10.60 15.99
N ARG A 43 -1.75 9.76 16.81
CA ARG A 43 -2.05 8.32 16.89
C ARG A 43 -3.48 8.06 17.36
N GLN A 44 -3.94 8.73 18.41
CA GLN A 44 -5.32 8.60 18.90
C GLN A 44 -6.32 8.97 17.80
N ARG A 45 -6.10 10.08 17.10
CA ARG A 45 -6.94 10.51 15.99
C ARG A 45 -6.89 9.52 14.82
N SER A 46 -5.74 8.91 14.52
CA SER A 46 -5.64 7.89 13.46
C SER A 46 -6.43 6.62 13.78
N LEU A 47 -6.49 6.22 15.05
CA LEU A 47 -7.30 5.09 15.49
C LEU A 47 -8.80 5.39 15.38
N GLU A 48 -9.23 6.60 15.74
CA GLU A 48 -10.62 7.01 15.54
C GLU A 48 -11.02 7.06 14.06
N LEU A 49 -10.12 7.57 13.19
CA LEU A 49 -10.31 7.52 11.74
C LEU A 49 -10.42 6.07 11.23
N LEU A 50 -9.59 5.16 11.76
CA LEU A 50 -9.63 3.74 11.42
C LEU A 50 -10.97 3.11 11.79
N ILE A 51 -11.48 3.37 12.99
CA ILE A 51 -12.78 2.86 13.46
C ILE A 51 -13.90 3.34 12.53
N ARG A 52 -13.93 4.63 12.20
CA ARG A 52 -14.96 5.18 11.30
C ARG A 52 -14.86 4.62 9.88
N LEU A 53 -13.65 4.49 9.35
CA LEU A 53 -13.43 3.89 8.03
C LEU A 53 -13.84 2.41 8.00
N LYS A 54 -13.65 1.65 9.09
CA LYS A 54 -14.15 0.28 9.22
C LYS A 54 -15.68 0.24 9.15
N GLY A 55 -16.35 1.14 9.84
CA GLY A 55 -17.81 1.24 9.79
C GLY A 55 -18.36 1.70 8.44
N LEU A 56 -17.67 2.64 7.77
CA LEU A 56 -18.08 3.17 6.46
C LEU A 56 -17.87 2.18 5.31
N TYR A 57 -16.81 1.38 5.39
CA TYR A 57 -16.39 0.46 4.32
C TYR A 57 -16.04 -0.91 4.90
N PRO A 58 -17.03 -1.63 5.48
CA PRO A 58 -16.78 -2.93 6.12
C PRO A 58 -16.26 -3.97 5.12
N ASP A 59 -16.80 -3.98 3.90
CA ASP A 59 -16.51 -4.94 2.84
C ASP A 59 -15.40 -4.47 1.88
N ALA A 60 -14.62 -3.45 2.27
CA ALA A 60 -13.55 -2.95 1.43
C ALA A 60 -12.47 -4.01 1.24
N THR A 61 -12.29 -4.44 -0.01
CA THR A 61 -11.32 -5.45 -0.42
C THR A 61 -10.66 -5.09 -1.74
N CYS A 62 -9.68 -5.84 -2.16
CA CYS A 62 -9.07 -5.71 -3.48
C CYS A 62 -10.12 -5.87 -4.57
N THR A 63 -10.19 -4.89 -5.47
CA THR A 63 -11.19 -4.85 -6.54
C THR A 63 -10.76 -5.62 -7.79
N LEU A 64 -9.50 -6.07 -7.87
CA LEU A 64 -9.01 -6.89 -8.97
C LEU A 64 -9.55 -8.32 -8.87
N THR A 65 -10.00 -8.88 -10.00
CA THR A 65 -10.49 -10.26 -10.08
C THR A 65 -9.35 -11.18 -10.52
N TYR A 66 -9.09 -12.21 -9.73
CA TYR A 66 -8.04 -13.21 -9.99
C TYR A 66 -8.38 -14.55 -9.31
N GLN A 67 -7.76 -15.64 -9.77
CA GLN A 67 -7.89 -16.99 -9.21
C GLN A 67 -6.54 -17.50 -8.66
N THR A 68 -5.42 -17.03 -9.22
CA THR A 68 -4.08 -17.45 -8.81
C THR A 68 -3.20 -16.26 -8.50
N THR A 69 -2.08 -16.46 -7.78
CA THR A 69 -1.13 -15.40 -7.47
C THR A 69 -0.45 -14.83 -8.73
N VAL A 70 -0.26 -15.66 -9.75
CA VAL A 70 0.23 -15.19 -11.07
C VAL A 70 -0.78 -14.24 -11.71
N GLN A 71 -2.06 -14.59 -11.68
CA GLN A 71 -3.12 -13.72 -12.21
C GLN A 71 -3.23 -12.40 -11.42
N LEU A 72 -3.09 -12.44 -10.09
CA LEU A 72 -3.04 -11.25 -9.26
C LEU A 72 -1.85 -10.35 -9.63
N LEU A 73 -0.66 -10.92 -9.78
CA LEU A 73 0.53 -10.18 -10.19
C LEU A 73 0.32 -9.49 -11.54
N VAL A 74 -0.17 -10.23 -12.54
CA VAL A 74 -0.46 -9.70 -13.88
C VAL A 74 -1.52 -8.61 -13.84
N ALA A 75 -2.64 -8.85 -13.15
CA ALA A 75 -3.69 -7.85 -12.99
C ALA A 75 -3.17 -6.56 -12.31
N THR A 76 -2.28 -6.70 -11.32
CA THR A 76 -1.68 -5.56 -10.64
C THR A 76 -0.69 -4.80 -11.55
N ILE A 77 0.08 -5.48 -12.38
CA ILE A 77 0.92 -4.83 -13.41
C ILE A 77 0.02 -4.06 -14.40
N LEU A 78 -1.08 -4.67 -14.84
CA LEU A 78 -2.03 -4.03 -15.74
C LEU A 78 -2.74 -2.82 -15.12
N SER A 79 -2.93 -2.78 -13.81
CA SER A 79 -3.59 -1.66 -13.09
C SER A 79 -2.74 -0.39 -13.00
N ALA A 80 -1.47 -0.44 -13.38
CA ALA A 80 -0.61 0.75 -13.42
C ALA A 80 -1.20 1.79 -14.40
N GLN A 81 -1.61 2.95 -13.88
CA GLN A 81 -2.28 4.03 -14.63
C GLN A 81 -3.54 3.55 -15.41
N CYS A 82 -4.23 2.56 -14.86
CA CYS A 82 -5.47 2.02 -15.40
C CYS A 82 -6.46 1.75 -14.27
N THR A 83 -7.75 1.84 -14.54
CA THR A 83 -8.77 1.52 -13.53
C THR A 83 -8.91 0.01 -13.37
N ASP A 84 -9.17 -0.45 -12.13
CA ASP A 84 -9.40 -1.87 -11.84
C ASP A 84 -10.57 -2.43 -12.65
N GLU A 85 -11.62 -1.61 -12.87
CA GLU A 85 -12.75 -1.98 -13.73
C GLU A 85 -12.30 -2.32 -15.17
N ARG A 86 -11.39 -1.52 -15.75
CA ARG A 86 -10.86 -1.80 -17.08
C ARG A 86 -9.99 -3.06 -17.08
N VAL A 87 -9.17 -3.26 -16.06
CA VAL A 87 -8.37 -4.47 -15.90
C VAL A 87 -9.27 -5.70 -15.83
N ASN A 88 -10.32 -5.66 -15.01
CA ASN A 88 -11.27 -6.76 -14.84
C ASN A 88 -12.09 -7.08 -16.12
N LYS A 89 -12.23 -6.11 -17.05
CA LYS A 89 -12.80 -6.36 -18.38
C LYS A 89 -11.86 -7.08 -19.33
N VAL A 90 -10.54 -6.92 -19.14
CA VAL A 90 -9.50 -7.48 -20.01
C VAL A 90 -9.03 -8.86 -19.53
N THR A 91 -8.86 -9.02 -18.24
CA THR A 91 -8.23 -10.22 -17.65
C THR A 91 -8.96 -11.54 -17.90
N PRO A 92 -10.31 -11.63 -18.03
CA PRO A 92 -10.96 -12.90 -18.34
C PRO A 92 -10.52 -13.51 -19.67
N ALA A 93 -10.45 -12.70 -20.75
CA ALA A 93 -9.97 -13.16 -22.05
C ALA A 93 -8.47 -13.50 -22.02
N LEU A 94 -7.68 -12.66 -21.33
CA LEU A 94 -6.25 -12.89 -21.15
C LEU A 94 -5.97 -14.22 -20.45
N PHE A 95 -6.61 -14.48 -19.29
CA PHE A 95 -6.35 -15.67 -18.48
C PHE A 95 -7.00 -16.94 -19.06
N LYS A 96 -8.06 -16.80 -19.86
CA LYS A 96 -8.57 -17.94 -20.63
C LYS A 96 -7.53 -18.45 -21.63
N LYS A 97 -6.76 -17.53 -22.27
CA LYS A 97 -5.77 -17.88 -23.26
C LYS A 97 -4.41 -18.22 -22.66
N PHE A 98 -3.99 -17.48 -21.65
CA PHE A 98 -2.72 -17.63 -20.95
C PHE A 98 -2.97 -17.84 -19.44
N PRO A 99 -3.31 -19.07 -19.01
CA PRO A 99 -3.79 -19.34 -17.65
C PRO A 99 -2.73 -19.22 -16.57
N ASP A 100 -1.46 -19.39 -16.90
CA ASP A 100 -0.35 -19.50 -15.95
C ASP A 100 0.91 -18.77 -16.44
N ALA A 101 1.97 -18.84 -15.63
CA ALA A 101 3.25 -18.19 -15.93
C ALA A 101 3.92 -18.78 -17.19
N VAL A 102 3.77 -20.09 -17.43
CA VAL A 102 4.38 -20.76 -18.58
C VAL A 102 3.73 -20.29 -19.89
N ALA A 103 2.42 -20.26 -19.93
CA ALA A 103 1.66 -19.76 -21.07
C ALA A 103 1.98 -18.28 -21.36
N LEU A 104 2.06 -17.44 -20.32
CA LEU A 104 2.39 -16.01 -20.45
C LEU A 104 3.83 -15.77 -20.91
N ALA A 105 4.79 -16.56 -20.43
CA ALA A 105 6.20 -16.46 -20.83
C ALA A 105 6.39 -16.87 -22.30
N ASN A 106 5.64 -17.86 -22.79
CA ASN A 106 5.69 -18.34 -24.16
C ASN A 106 4.72 -17.61 -25.12
N ALA A 107 3.92 -16.67 -24.60
CA ALA A 107 2.94 -15.94 -25.39
C ALA A 107 3.61 -15.22 -26.57
N ASP A 108 2.92 -15.21 -27.72
CA ASP A 108 3.27 -14.28 -28.80
C ASP A 108 3.09 -12.85 -28.30
N ILE A 109 4.08 -12.00 -28.54
CA ILE A 109 4.10 -10.65 -27.97
C ILE A 109 3.00 -9.76 -28.56
N GLU A 110 2.75 -9.87 -29.86
CA GLU A 110 1.72 -9.05 -30.54
C GLU A 110 0.32 -9.45 -30.07
N GLU A 111 0.11 -10.73 -29.84
CA GLU A 111 -1.13 -11.24 -29.32
C GLU A 111 -1.38 -10.80 -27.87
N LEU A 112 -0.35 -10.87 -27.02
CA LEU A 112 -0.41 -10.38 -25.63
C LEU A 112 -0.69 -8.87 -25.61
N GLU A 113 -0.01 -8.09 -26.47
CA GLU A 113 -0.24 -6.65 -26.62
C GLU A 113 -1.67 -6.34 -27.04
N ASN A 114 -2.22 -7.08 -27.99
CA ASN A 114 -3.59 -6.89 -28.47
C ASN A 114 -4.62 -7.13 -27.35
N LEU A 115 -4.45 -8.19 -26.55
CA LEU A 115 -5.35 -8.50 -25.43
C LEU A 115 -5.33 -7.42 -24.34
N VAL A 116 -4.15 -6.84 -24.05
CA VAL A 116 -4.03 -5.84 -22.96
C VAL A 116 -4.08 -4.40 -23.44
N ARG A 117 -4.31 -4.16 -24.75
CA ARG A 117 -4.22 -2.84 -25.40
C ARG A 117 -5.01 -1.75 -24.69
N SER A 118 -6.21 -2.05 -24.27
CA SER A 118 -7.10 -1.07 -23.64
C SER A 118 -6.70 -0.65 -22.22
N THR A 119 -5.65 -1.26 -21.65
CA THR A 119 -5.15 -0.88 -20.31
C THR A 119 -4.15 0.29 -20.34
N GLY A 120 -3.78 0.80 -21.52
CA GLY A 120 -2.76 1.84 -21.69
C GLY A 120 -1.33 1.33 -21.46
N PHE A 121 -0.34 1.98 -22.04
CA PHE A 121 1.08 1.55 -21.98
C PHE A 121 1.28 0.06 -22.28
N TYR A 122 0.41 -0.50 -23.11
CA TYR A 122 0.23 -1.93 -23.30
C TYR A 122 1.50 -2.66 -23.75
N ARG A 123 2.33 -2.06 -24.61
CA ARG A 123 3.59 -2.65 -25.07
C ARG A 123 4.56 -2.91 -23.91
N ASN A 124 4.76 -1.90 -23.06
CA ASN A 124 5.61 -2.04 -21.88
C ASN A 124 5.01 -3.04 -20.88
N LYS A 125 3.69 -3.03 -20.69
CA LYS A 125 3.00 -3.97 -19.81
C LYS A 125 3.13 -5.40 -20.33
N ALA A 126 2.87 -5.65 -21.60
CA ALA A 126 3.01 -6.97 -22.23
C ALA A 126 4.45 -7.50 -22.11
N LYS A 127 5.44 -6.67 -22.45
CA LYS A 127 6.86 -7.01 -22.28
C LYS A 127 7.19 -7.34 -20.83
N ASN A 128 6.77 -6.50 -19.88
CA ASN A 128 7.03 -6.72 -18.45
C ASN A 128 6.38 -8.02 -17.95
N ILE A 129 5.13 -8.29 -18.32
CA ILE A 129 4.41 -9.52 -17.96
C ILE A 129 5.16 -10.74 -18.49
N LYS A 130 5.48 -10.77 -19.78
CA LYS A 130 6.21 -11.89 -20.41
C LYS A 130 7.56 -12.13 -19.71
N THR A 131 8.35 -11.08 -19.52
CA THR A 131 9.67 -11.19 -18.87
C THR A 131 9.56 -11.55 -17.39
N ALA A 132 8.58 -11.00 -16.66
CA ALA A 132 8.34 -11.36 -15.26
C ALA A 132 7.96 -12.84 -15.12
N CYS A 133 7.08 -13.35 -16.00
CA CYS A 133 6.70 -14.76 -16.02
C CYS A 133 7.88 -15.66 -16.36
N GLN A 134 8.75 -15.28 -17.32
CA GLN A 134 9.96 -16.02 -17.60
C GLN A 134 10.89 -16.09 -16.38
N MET A 135 11.10 -14.96 -15.68
CA MET A 135 11.92 -14.95 -14.46
C MET A 135 11.32 -15.80 -13.35
N ILE A 136 9.98 -15.85 -13.24
CA ILE A 136 9.28 -16.69 -12.26
C ILE A 136 9.55 -18.18 -12.53
N ILE A 137 9.59 -18.59 -13.80
CA ILE A 137 9.92 -19.95 -14.18
C ILE A 137 11.39 -20.25 -13.85
N ASP A 138 12.30 -19.40 -14.31
CA ASP A 138 13.74 -19.66 -14.25
C ASP A 138 14.31 -19.60 -12.83
N LYS A 139 13.80 -18.69 -11.98
CA LYS A 139 14.40 -18.40 -10.68
C LYS A 139 13.56 -18.80 -9.49
N PHE A 140 12.23 -18.99 -9.68
CA PHE A 140 11.29 -19.16 -8.56
C PHE A 140 10.38 -20.39 -8.72
N ASN A 141 10.83 -21.42 -9.46
CA ASN A 141 10.12 -22.70 -9.64
C ASN A 141 8.65 -22.50 -10.08
N SER A 142 8.41 -21.62 -11.03
CA SER A 142 7.08 -21.27 -11.55
C SER A 142 6.09 -20.72 -10.48
N GLN A 143 6.59 -20.29 -9.33
CA GLN A 143 5.79 -19.69 -8.26
C GLN A 143 6.14 -18.21 -8.07
N VAL A 144 5.14 -17.36 -7.91
CA VAL A 144 5.38 -15.95 -7.58
C VAL A 144 6.10 -15.87 -6.23
N PRO A 145 7.23 -15.15 -6.13
CA PRO A 145 8.01 -15.10 -4.89
C PRO A 145 7.24 -14.47 -3.74
N LYS A 146 7.56 -14.92 -2.50
CA LYS A 146 6.93 -14.48 -1.25
C LYS A 146 7.74 -13.43 -0.48
N GLN A 147 8.87 -12.99 -1.04
CA GLN A 147 9.73 -12.00 -0.41
C GLN A 147 9.70 -10.69 -1.19
N MET A 148 9.65 -9.56 -0.46
CA MET A 148 9.66 -8.22 -1.05
C MET A 148 10.85 -8.02 -1.99
N ALA A 149 12.06 -8.41 -1.54
CA ALA A 149 13.28 -8.24 -2.32
C ALA A 149 13.29 -9.02 -3.64
N GLU A 150 12.64 -10.17 -3.68
CA GLU A 150 12.51 -11.01 -4.89
C GLU A 150 11.45 -10.44 -5.84
N LEU A 151 10.31 -10.01 -5.30
CA LEU A 151 9.25 -9.38 -6.10
C LEU A 151 9.74 -8.11 -6.80
N LEU A 152 10.57 -7.31 -6.13
CA LEU A 152 11.13 -6.08 -6.70
C LEU A 152 12.12 -6.33 -7.85
N GLN A 153 12.60 -7.56 -8.06
CA GLN A 153 13.43 -7.93 -9.22
C GLN A 153 12.58 -8.14 -10.48
N LEU A 154 11.27 -8.39 -10.33
CA LEU A 154 10.40 -8.67 -11.47
C LEU A 154 10.09 -7.38 -12.24
N PRO A 155 10.22 -7.39 -13.58
CA PRO A 155 9.87 -6.25 -14.41
C PRO A 155 8.42 -5.79 -14.20
N GLY A 156 8.22 -4.49 -14.07
CA GLY A 156 6.89 -3.91 -13.82
C GLY A 156 6.38 -4.01 -12.38
N VAL A 157 7.19 -4.54 -11.46
CA VAL A 157 6.84 -4.69 -10.06
C VAL A 157 7.57 -3.64 -9.23
N ALA A 158 6.86 -2.60 -8.82
CA ALA A 158 7.31 -1.64 -7.82
C ALA A 158 6.82 -2.06 -6.41
N ARG A 159 7.29 -1.37 -5.37
CA ARG A 159 6.93 -1.64 -3.97
C ARG A 159 5.41 -1.73 -3.75
N LYS A 160 4.63 -0.84 -4.38
CA LYS A 160 3.17 -0.90 -4.33
C LYS A 160 2.62 -2.23 -4.86
N THR A 161 3.07 -2.66 -6.03
CA THR A 161 2.66 -3.94 -6.64
C THR A 161 3.06 -5.11 -5.75
N ALA A 162 4.28 -5.11 -5.21
CA ALA A 162 4.75 -6.16 -4.33
C ALA A 162 3.91 -6.24 -3.03
N ASN A 163 3.56 -5.11 -2.40
CA ASN A 163 2.68 -5.08 -1.23
C ASN A 163 1.31 -5.70 -1.53
N VAL A 164 0.69 -5.35 -2.66
CA VAL A 164 -0.62 -5.92 -3.07
C VAL A 164 -0.51 -7.44 -3.27
N VAL A 165 0.53 -7.90 -3.98
CA VAL A 165 0.73 -9.34 -4.24
C VAL A 165 0.99 -10.11 -2.95
N LEU A 166 1.80 -9.58 -2.04
CA LEU A 166 2.08 -10.22 -0.75
C LEU A 166 0.83 -10.28 0.13
N ALA A 167 0.10 -9.16 0.23
CA ALA A 167 -1.08 -9.09 1.08
C ALA A 167 -2.22 -10.00 0.56
N HIS A 168 -2.58 -9.87 -0.70
CA HIS A 168 -3.74 -10.57 -1.26
C HIS A 168 -3.43 -11.97 -1.82
N GLY A 169 -2.20 -12.21 -2.24
CA GLY A 169 -1.78 -13.52 -2.74
C GLY A 169 -1.33 -14.49 -1.64
N TYR A 170 -0.82 -13.95 -0.53
CA TYR A 170 -0.18 -14.76 0.51
C TYR A 170 -0.60 -14.40 1.94
N GLY A 171 -1.40 -13.37 2.15
CA GLY A 171 -1.74 -12.87 3.50
C GLY A 171 -0.56 -12.23 4.25
N ILE A 172 0.53 -11.86 3.53
CA ILE A 172 1.74 -11.29 4.11
C ILE A 172 1.66 -9.76 4.05
N ILE A 173 1.37 -9.12 5.18
CA ILE A 173 1.21 -7.67 5.28
C ILE A 173 2.52 -7.06 5.81
N LEU A 174 3.32 -6.47 4.91
CA LEU A 174 4.63 -5.89 5.21
C LEU A 174 4.64 -4.36 5.27
N GLY A 175 3.56 -3.71 4.82
CA GLY A 175 3.48 -2.26 4.80
C GLY A 175 2.12 -1.73 4.41
N VAL A 176 1.98 -0.40 4.46
CA VAL A 176 0.79 0.32 4.00
C VAL A 176 0.96 0.67 2.54
N THR A 177 0.07 0.18 1.68
CA THR A 177 0.10 0.48 0.25
C THR A 177 -0.25 1.96 0.02
N VAL A 178 0.69 2.75 -0.51
CA VAL A 178 0.51 4.19 -0.76
C VAL A 178 0.32 4.45 -2.26
N ASP A 179 -0.91 4.75 -2.64
CA ASP A 179 -1.26 5.23 -3.98
C ASP A 179 -1.59 6.74 -3.96
N THR A 180 -2.09 7.27 -5.07
CA THR A 180 -2.48 8.68 -5.18
C THR A 180 -3.64 9.06 -4.27
N HIS A 181 -4.57 8.14 -3.97
CA HIS A 181 -5.66 8.36 -3.03
C HIS A 181 -5.13 8.38 -1.60
N VAL A 182 -4.38 7.36 -1.20
CA VAL A 182 -3.78 7.26 0.13
C VAL A 182 -2.90 8.47 0.41
N LYS A 183 -1.99 8.83 -0.52
CA LYS A 183 -1.16 10.03 -0.41
C LYS A 183 -2.01 11.28 -0.14
N ARG A 184 -2.99 11.56 -1.00
CA ARG A 184 -3.84 12.75 -0.88
C ARG A 184 -4.60 12.80 0.43
N LEU A 185 -5.27 11.69 0.79
CA LEU A 185 -6.11 11.65 1.98
C LEU A 185 -5.28 11.73 3.26
N THR A 186 -4.15 11.05 3.34
CA THR A 186 -3.30 11.07 4.54
C THR A 186 -2.70 12.45 4.78
N GLN A 187 -2.38 13.21 3.72
CA GLN A 187 -1.97 14.59 3.83
C GLN A 187 -3.13 15.48 4.30
N ARG A 188 -4.33 15.39 3.69
CA ARG A 188 -5.53 16.15 4.11
C ARG A 188 -5.93 15.84 5.56
N LEU A 189 -5.83 14.58 5.95
CA LEU A 189 -6.09 14.13 7.31
C LEU A 189 -4.94 14.50 8.29
N GLY A 190 -3.86 15.14 7.83
CA GLY A 190 -2.73 15.55 8.66
C GLY A 190 -2.01 14.37 9.33
N LEU A 191 -2.00 13.19 8.70
CA LEU A 191 -1.30 12.01 9.20
C LEU A 191 0.17 12.01 8.80
N THR A 192 0.51 12.65 7.69
CA THR A 192 1.87 12.84 7.18
C THR A 192 2.04 14.23 6.58
N GLU A 193 3.28 14.74 6.60
CA GLU A 193 3.68 15.96 5.91
C GLU A 193 4.51 15.63 4.65
N HIS A 194 4.84 14.34 4.46
CA HIS A 194 5.66 13.90 3.35
C HIS A 194 4.87 13.77 2.04
N SER A 195 5.58 13.95 0.92
CA SER A 195 5.07 13.72 -0.43
C SER A 195 5.62 12.44 -1.07
N ASP A 196 6.69 11.89 -0.51
CA ASP A 196 7.32 10.64 -0.94
C ASP A 196 6.54 9.44 -0.40
N PRO A 197 6.13 8.48 -1.26
CA PRO A 197 5.31 7.34 -0.84
C PRO A 197 5.97 6.46 0.24
N ILE A 198 7.30 6.30 0.22
CA ILE A 198 8.02 5.47 1.19
C ILE A 198 8.00 6.13 2.58
N LYS A 199 8.16 7.46 2.62
CA LYS A 199 8.09 8.22 3.87
C LYS A 199 6.66 8.23 4.42
N ILE A 200 5.66 8.36 3.55
CA ILE A 200 4.23 8.26 3.93
C ILE A 200 3.94 6.87 4.52
N GLU A 201 4.36 5.80 3.87
CA GLU A 201 4.20 4.42 4.35
C GLU A 201 4.77 4.28 5.78
N ARG A 202 6.00 4.75 6.02
CA ARG A 202 6.62 4.71 7.36
C ARG A 202 5.83 5.48 8.42
N ASP A 203 5.31 6.64 8.09
CA ASP A 203 4.47 7.41 9.00
C ASP A 203 3.19 6.65 9.36
N LEU A 204 2.53 6.06 8.36
CA LEU A 204 1.29 5.32 8.55
C LEU A 204 1.50 4.03 9.35
N MET A 205 2.59 3.30 9.10
CA MET A 205 2.95 2.10 9.85
C MET A 205 3.15 2.37 11.35
N ARG A 206 3.58 3.58 11.73
CA ARG A 206 3.70 3.99 13.15
C ARG A 206 2.35 4.34 13.79
N LEU A 207 1.38 4.76 12.99
CA LEU A 207 0.08 5.26 13.45
C LEU A 207 -1.00 4.18 13.47
N ILE A 208 -0.98 3.27 12.49
CA ILE A 208 -2.00 2.25 12.27
C ILE A 208 -1.49 0.88 12.76
N PRO A 209 -2.30 0.07 13.45
CA PRO A 209 -1.95 -1.30 13.81
C PRO A 209 -1.66 -2.16 12.57
N GLN A 210 -0.64 -3.04 12.65
CA GLN A 210 -0.21 -3.87 11.53
C GLN A 210 -1.32 -4.69 10.86
N PRO A 211 -2.24 -5.34 11.58
CA PRO A 211 -3.32 -6.09 10.95
C PRO A 211 -4.25 -5.26 10.05
N ASP A 212 -4.26 -3.95 10.25
CA ASP A 212 -5.11 -3.01 9.51
C ASP A 212 -4.41 -2.34 8.31
N TRP A 213 -3.10 -2.51 8.11
CA TRP A 213 -2.34 -1.75 7.11
C TRP A 213 -2.89 -1.87 5.70
N GLU A 214 -3.22 -3.09 5.24
CA GLU A 214 -3.76 -3.29 3.89
C GLU A 214 -5.17 -2.70 3.76
N ASN A 215 -6.05 -3.06 4.68
CA ASN A 215 -7.43 -2.58 4.66
C ASN A 215 -7.55 -1.07 4.89
N TRP A 216 -6.61 -0.45 5.61
CA TRP A 216 -6.50 1.00 5.72
C TRP A 216 -6.37 1.66 4.35
N SER A 217 -5.43 1.17 3.53
CA SER A 217 -5.19 1.68 2.18
C SER A 217 -6.44 1.55 1.31
N ILE A 218 -7.06 0.37 1.31
CA ILE A 218 -8.25 0.09 0.51
C ILE A 218 -9.41 1.01 0.92
N ARG A 219 -9.68 1.15 2.22
CA ARG A 219 -10.74 2.03 2.74
C ARG A 219 -10.51 3.49 2.37
N LEU A 220 -9.26 3.96 2.42
CA LEU A 220 -8.94 5.31 1.95
C LEU A 220 -9.16 5.48 0.45
N ILE A 221 -8.88 4.45 -0.37
CA ILE A 221 -9.17 4.48 -1.81
C ILE A 221 -10.69 4.61 -2.04
N TYR A 222 -11.50 3.79 -1.34
CA TYR A 222 -12.97 3.87 -1.42
C TYR A 222 -13.47 5.26 -1.00
N HIS A 223 -13.00 5.77 0.14
CA HIS A 223 -13.36 7.11 0.60
C HIS A 223 -12.90 8.23 -0.34
N GLY A 224 -11.74 8.06 -0.95
CA GLY A 224 -11.19 9.00 -1.93
C GLY A 224 -11.94 9.02 -3.27
N ARG A 225 -12.57 7.91 -3.64
CA ARG A 225 -13.43 7.80 -4.84
C ARG A 225 -14.83 8.36 -4.55
N ALA A 226 -15.41 8.03 -3.41
CA ALA A 226 -16.79 8.40 -3.06
C ALA A 226 -16.91 9.85 -2.58
N VAL A 227 -16.13 10.25 -1.59
CA VAL A 227 -16.31 11.49 -0.83
C VAL A 227 -15.15 12.46 -1.00
N CYS A 228 -13.93 12.05 -0.62
CA CYS A 228 -12.77 12.93 -0.61
C CYS A 228 -12.08 12.98 -1.98
N LYS A 229 -12.81 13.44 -3.00
CA LYS A 229 -12.33 13.57 -4.40
C LYS A 229 -11.14 14.55 -4.48
N ALA A 230 -10.34 14.44 -5.56
CA ALA A 230 -9.20 15.33 -5.78
C ALA A 230 -9.64 16.78 -5.95
N ARG A 231 -10.68 16.98 -6.77
CA ARG A 231 -11.37 18.27 -6.97
C ARG A 231 -12.72 18.21 -6.30
N ASN A 232 -13.13 19.31 -5.66
CA ASN A 232 -14.44 19.46 -5.01
C ASN A 232 -14.79 18.28 -4.08
N PRO A 233 -14.01 18.05 -2.98
CA PRO A 233 -14.35 17.02 -2.01
C PRO A 233 -15.68 17.38 -1.32
N ALA A 234 -16.54 16.37 -1.09
CA ALA A 234 -17.83 16.55 -0.43
C ALA A 234 -17.65 16.60 1.10
N CYS A 235 -17.00 17.66 1.60
CA CYS A 235 -16.64 17.81 3.01
C CYS A 235 -17.86 17.88 3.94
N ASP A 236 -18.97 18.46 3.47
CA ASP A 236 -20.22 18.60 4.24
C ASP A 236 -20.90 17.26 4.53
N GLN A 237 -20.68 16.26 3.66
CA GLN A 237 -21.20 14.90 3.79
C GLN A 237 -20.15 13.94 4.38
N CYS A 238 -18.95 14.44 4.71
CA CYS A 238 -17.84 13.60 5.13
C CYS A 238 -17.94 13.27 6.63
N LEU A 239 -18.16 12.00 6.97
CA LEU A 239 -18.19 11.55 8.37
C LEU A 239 -16.83 11.61 9.07
N LEU A 240 -15.75 11.95 8.37
CA LEU A 240 -14.43 12.20 8.93
C LEU A 240 -14.14 13.70 9.12
N ALA A 241 -15.05 14.60 8.75
CA ALA A 241 -14.83 16.04 8.68
C ALA A 241 -14.36 16.65 10.01
N ASN A 242 -14.95 16.23 11.14
CA ASN A 242 -14.57 16.71 12.47
C ASN A 242 -13.20 16.22 12.98
N LEU A 243 -12.60 15.24 12.28
CA LEU A 243 -11.24 14.76 12.56
C LEU A 243 -10.23 15.25 11.50
N CYS A 244 -10.70 16.01 10.48
CA CYS A 244 -9.90 16.41 9.34
C CYS A 244 -9.37 17.85 9.50
N PRO A 245 -8.06 18.06 9.68
CA PRO A 245 -7.50 19.41 9.81
C PRO A 245 -7.76 20.30 8.60
N SER A 246 -7.81 19.74 7.38
CA SER A 246 -8.05 20.51 6.17
C SER A 246 -9.45 21.13 6.11
N VAL A 247 -10.46 20.52 6.78
CA VAL A 247 -11.81 21.09 6.90
C VAL A 247 -11.86 22.15 8.00
N LEU A 248 -11.15 21.89 9.10
CA LEU A 248 -11.13 22.81 10.24
C LEU A 248 -10.42 24.11 9.89
N GLN A 249 -9.37 24.07 9.06
CA GLN A 249 -8.63 25.25 8.60
C GLN A 249 -9.46 26.09 7.61
N SER A 250 -10.20 25.46 6.67
CA SER A 250 -11.01 26.20 5.69
C SER A 250 -12.26 26.87 6.27
N LYS A 251 -12.59 26.67 7.55
CA LYS A 251 -13.70 27.34 8.26
C LYS A 251 -13.23 28.56 9.08
N VAL A 252 -11.92 28.81 9.14
CA VAL A 252 -11.29 29.89 9.91
C VAL A 252 -10.85 31.03 9.01
N ASP A 253 -10.76 30.80 7.70
CA ASP A 253 -10.52 31.78 6.64
C ASP A 253 -11.87 32.26 6.05
#